data_1d8fbc15a731cbfdcef4eb40c3b20aaa
#
_entry.id   1d8fbc15a731cbfdcef4eb40c3b20aaa
#
_cell.length_a   1.000
_cell.length_b   1.000
_cell.length_c   1.000
_cell.angle_alpha   90.00
_cell.angle_beta   90.00
_cell.angle_gamma   90.00
#
_symmetry.space_group_name_H-M   'P 1'
#
loop_
_entity.id
_entity.type
_entity.pdbx_description
1 polymer ?
#
loop_
_entity_poly.entity_id
_entity_poly.type
_entity_poly.pdbx_seq_one_letter_code
_entity_poly.pdbx_strand_id
1 'polypeptide(L)'
;MVVLILGLYLMLSSGDQVLNLYGLFISFLGLLFFIAFIVTASDLSEQIGATTFNLYVSLLGIIFLTVGFILPLGFEMELPHTKTGIFAIFANGLFYISSWVLFFKGASIIGATRSSMLACIEPLFAALLAIILLKQILSVTEWIGFFIVLTAIYTFEKNSAKPEASST
;
A
#
# COMPACT_ATOMS: atom_id res chain seq x y z
N MET A 1 14.44 1.17 9.00
CA MET A 1 14.17 1.32 7.56
C MET A 1 14.93 0.31 6.70
N VAL A 2 16.29 0.27 6.70
CA VAL A 2 17.08 -0.67 5.86
C VAL A 2 16.69 -2.13 6.06
N VAL A 3 16.56 -2.58 7.31
CA VAL A 3 16.16 -3.95 7.67
C VAL A 3 14.77 -4.30 7.12
N LEU A 4 13.83 -3.36 7.15
CA LEU A 4 12.49 -3.55 6.62
C LEU A 4 12.51 -3.70 5.10
N ILE A 5 13.26 -2.85 4.39
CA ILE A 5 13.43 -2.93 2.93
C ILE A 5 14.06 -4.27 2.54
N LEU A 6 15.08 -4.71 3.27
CA LEU A 6 15.71 -6.02 3.05
C LEU A 6 14.72 -7.17 3.24
N GLY A 7 13.91 -7.13 4.30
CA GLY A 7 12.88 -8.14 4.56
C GLY A 7 11.83 -8.20 3.45
N LEU A 8 11.34 -7.04 2.99
CA LEU A 8 10.40 -6.94 1.87
C LEU A 8 11.02 -7.45 0.57
N TYR A 9 12.28 -7.11 0.29
CA TYR A 9 13.01 -7.62 -0.87
C TYR A 9 13.09 -9.15 -0.87
N LEU A 10 13.48 -9.76 0.26
CA LEU A 10 13.55 -11.21 0.39
C LEU A 10 12.18 -11.87 0.24
N MET A 11 11.14 -11.23 0.73
CA MET A 11 9.77 -11.73 0.65
C MET A 11 9.22 -11.69 -0.79
N LEU A 12 9.62 -10.69 -1.58
CA LEU A 12 9.16 -10.50 -2.97
C LEU A 12 10.10 -11.11 -4.02
N SER A 13 11.27 -11.60 -3.61
CA SER A 13 12.35 -12.04 -4.52
C SER A 13 12.17 -13.44 -5.12
N SER A 14 11.06 -14.12 -4.87
CA SER A 14 10.83 -15.47 -5.39
C SER A 14 10.23 -15.46 -6.80
N GLY A 15 11.09 -15.27 -7.79
CA GLY A 15 10.75 -15.44 -9.21
C GLY A 15 11.94 -15.13 -10.11
N ASP A 16 12.11 -15.91 -11.17
CA ASP A 16 13.08 -15.69 -12.26
C ASP A 16 12.69 -14.46 -13.10
N GLN A 17 12.47 -13.32 -12.45
CA GLN A 17 12.07 -12.08 -13.09
C GLN A 17 13.31 -11.39 -13.66
N VAL A 18 13.40 -11.31 -14.98
CA VAL A 18 14.39 -10.46 -15.65
C VAL A 18 14.09 -9.01 -15.30
N LEU A 19 14.97 -8.40 -14.51
CA LEU A 19 14.87 -6.98 -14.15
C LEU A 19 14.91 -6.10 -15.41
N ASN A 20 13.78 -5.52 -15.75
CA ASN A 20 13.69 -4.52 -16.80
C ASN A 20 14.08 -3.15 -16.22
N LEU A 21 15.23 -2.63 -16.66
CA LEU A 21 15.77 -1.35 -16.18
C LEU A 21 14.80 -0.17 -16.40
N TYR A 22 14.08 -0.17 -17.53
CA TYR A 22 13.06 0.84 -17.82
C TYR A 22 11.89 0.75 -16.84
N GLY A 23 11.39 -0.48 -16.59
CA GLY A 23 10.35 -0.71 -15.60
C GLY A 23 10.78 -0.30 -14.19
N LEU A 24 12.04 -0.56 -13.83
CA LEU A 24 12.61 -0.15 -12.54
C LEU A 24 12.65 1.39 -12.40
N PHE A 25 13.06 2.10 -13.45
CA PHE A 25 13.07 3.57 -13.45
C PHE A 25 11.66 4.16 -13.30
N ILE A 26 10.68 3.64 -14.04
CA ILE A 26 9.27 4.09 -13.94
C ILE A 26 8.72 3.79 -12.54
N SER A 27 9.01 2.62 -11.98
CA SER A 27 8.59 2.26 -10.62
C SER A 27 9.20 3.18 -9.56
N PHE A 28 10.47 3.53 -9.71
CA PHE A 28 11.15 4.49 -8.82
C PHE A 28 10.51 5.88 -8.90
N LEU A 29 10.20 6.36 -10.11
CA LEU A 29 9.50 7.63 -10.31
C LEU A 29 8.10 7.59 -9.67
N GLY A 30 7.36 6.50 -9.88
CA GLY A 30 6.07 6.27 -9.24
C GLY A 30 6.16 6.30 -7.72
N LEU A 31 7.20 5.70 -7.14
CA LEU A 31 7.44 5.74 -5.70
C LEU A 31 7.65 7.16 -5.17
N LEU A 32 8.40 8.00 -5.88
CA LEU A 32 8.60 9.41 -5.48
C LEU A 32 7.27 10.18 -5.48
N PHE A 33 6.46 10.02 -6.51
CA PHE A 33 5.12 10.62 -6.56
C PHE A 33 4.21 10.08 -5.45
N PHE A 34 4.29 8.80 -5.15
CA PHE A 34 3.51 8.19 -4.08
C PHE A 34 3.90 8.73 -2.71
N ILE A 35 5.20 8.92 -2.43
CA ILE A 35 5.67 9.53 -1.18
C ILE A 35 5.15 10.96 -1.06
N ALA A 36 5.27 11.77 -2.12
CA ALA A 36 4.76 13.13 -2.14
C ALA A 36 3.24 13.16 -1.92
N PHE A 37 2.50 12.23 -2.54
CA PHE A 37 1.07 12.07 -2.33
C PHE A 37 0.74 11.76 -0.88
N ILE A 38 1.39 10.77 -0.24
CA ILE A 38 1.09 10.36 1.14
C ILE A 38 1.34 11.51 2.12
N VAL A 39 2.45 12.25 1.98
CA VAL A 39 2.76 13.38 2.86
C VAL A 39 1.70 14.48 2.71
N THR A 40 1.44 14.93 1.47
CA THR A 40 0.45 15.98 1.22
C THR A 40 -0.97 15.55 1.60
N ALA A 41 -1.32 14.28 1.33
CA ALA A 41 -2.62 13.72 1.65
C ALA A 41 -2.85 13.59 3.16
N SER A 42 -1.81 13.27 3.94
CA SER A 42 -1.89 13.23 5.40
C SER A 42 -2.25 14.60 5.96
N ASP A 43 -1.50 15.63 5.58
CA ASP A 43 -1.73 17.00 6.05
C ASP A 43 -3.10 17.53 5.63
N LEU A 44 -3.49 17.30 4.37
CA LEU A 44 -4.77 17.76 3.84
C LEU A 44 -5.95 17.02 4.45
N SER A 45 -5.82 15.71 4.67
CA SER A 45 -6.86 14.90 5.33
C SER A 45 -7.07 15.30 6.79
N GLU A 46 -6.06 15.80 7.46
CA GLU A 46 -6.17 16.36 8.81
C GLU A 46 -6.99 17.66 8.81
N GLN A 47 -6.79 18.53 7.80
CA GLN A 47 -7.48 19.82 7.70
C GLN A 47 -8.96 19.70 7.31
N ILE A 48 -9.30 18.85 6.31
CA ILE A 48 -10.65 18.75 5.76
C ILE A 48 -11.41 17.48 6.16
N GLY A 49 -10.75 16.61 6.91
CA GLY A 49 -11.27 15.29 7.32
C GLY A 49 -11.01 14.19 6.29
N ALA A 50 -10.61 13.01 6.78
CA ALA A 50 -10.20 11.88 5.95
C ALA A 50 -11.28 11.42 4.95
N THR A 51 -12.57 11.45 5.36
CA THR A 51 -13.68 11.05 4.49
C THR A 51 -13.88 12.04 3.33
N THR A 52 -13.85 13.33 3.62
CA THR A 52 -14.00 14.41 2.63
C THR A 52 -12.83 14.41 1.67
N PHE A 53 -11.60 14.29 2.18
CA PHE A 53 -10.41 14.16 1.37
C PHE A 53 -10.51 12.98 0.39
N ASN A 54 -10.84 11.78 0.90
CA ASN A 54 -10.94 10.58 0.08
C ASN A 54 -12.05 10.69 -0.99
N LEU A 55 -13.16 11.36 -0.68
CA LEU A 55 -14.22 11.64 -1.65
C LEU A 55 -13.68 12.49 -2.83
N TYR A 56 -12.97 13.58 -2.56
CA TYR A 56 -12.41 14.44 -3.61
C TYR A 56 -11.36 13.70 -4.44
N VAL A 57 -10.46 12.95 -3.81
CA VAL A 57 -9.45 12.15 -4.51
C VAL A 57 -10.10 11.10 -5.41
N SER A 58 -11.15 10.42 -4.91
CA SER A 58 -11.89 9.42 -5.70
C SER A 58 -12.62 10.04 -6.88
N LEU A 59 -13.26 11.20 -6.71
CA LEU A 59 -13.94 11.93 -7.80
C LEU A 59 -12.93 12.39 -8.86
N LEU A 60 -11.79 12.95 -8.45
CA LEU A 60 -10.73 13.34 -9.39
C LEU A 60 -10.16 12.11 -10.11
N GLY A 61 -9.98 10.99 -9.41
CA GLY A 61 -9.56 9.72 -10.00
C GLY A 61 -10.52 9.21 -11.07
N ILE A 62 -11.84 9.28 -10.81
CA ILE A 62 -12.88 8.89 -11.79
C ILE A 62 -12.82 9.80 -13.02
N ILE A 63 -12.70 11.12 -12.83
CA ILE A 63 -12.58 12.09 -13.94
C ILE A 63 -11.34 11.76 -14.77
N PHE A 64 -10.19 11.56 -14.12
CA PHE A 64 -8.93 11.28 -14.79
C PHE A 64 -8.97 9.96 -15.59
N LEU A 65 -9.53 8.91 -15.00
CA LEU A 65 -9.73 7.63 -15.69
C LEU A 65 -10.70 7.76 -16.85
N THR A 66 -11.81 8.48 -16.68
CA THR A 66 -12.79 8.69 -17.76
C THR A 66 -12.16 9.43 -18.93
N VAL A 67 -11.38 10.47 -18.66
CA VAL A 67 -10.62 11.21 -19.70
C VAL A 67 -9.61 10.28 -20.38
N GLY A 68 -8.91 9.42 -19.61
CA GLY A 68 -7.96 8.44 -20.16
C GLY A 68 -8.62 7.42 -21.11
N PHE A 69 -9.86 7.00 -20.83
CA PHE A 69 -10.62 6.13 -21.73
C PHE A 69 -11.17 6.81 -22.99
N ILE A 70 -11.50 8.11 -22.89
CA ILE A 70 -11.99 8.89 -24.05
C ILE A 70 -10.83 9.22 -25.00
N LEU A 71 -9.64 9.46 -24.47
CA LEU A 71 -8.45 9.72 -25.27
C LEU A 71 -7.93 8.40 -25.87
N PRO A 72 -7.41 8.40 -27.11
CA PRO A 72 -6.90 7.21 -27.79
C PRO A 72 -5.53 6.78 -27.20
N LEU A 73 -5.48 6.53 -25.91
CA LEU A 73 -4.27 6.13 -25.17
C LEU A 73 -4.04 4.61 -25.13
N GLY A 74 -4.88 3.83 -25.84
CA GLY A 74 -4.76 2.37 -25.90
C GLY A 74 -5.23 1.65 -24.64
N PHE A 75 -6.03 2.29 -23.79
CA PHE A 75 -6.67 1.62 -22.66
C PHE A 75 -7.85 0.79 -23.14
N GLU A 76 -7.75 -0.51 -23.04
CA GLU A 76 -8.84 -1.45 -23.28
C GLU A 76 -9.47 -1.84 -21.94
N MET A 77 -10.77 -1.74 -21.83
CA MET A 77 -11.52 -2.10 -20.63
C MET A 77 -12.32 -3.38 -20.88
N GLU A 78 -11.87 -4.47 -20.28
CA GLU A 78 -12.62 -5.72 -20.26
C GLU A 78 -13.46 -5.81 -18.98
N LEU A 79 -14.77 -5.88 -19.14
CA LEU A 79 -15.69 -6.10 -18.02
C LEU A 79 -15.77 -7.59 -17.69
N PRO A 80 -15.85 -7.97 -16.40
CA PRO A 80 -15.99 -9.37 -16.03
C PRO A 80 -17.30 -9.96 -16.56
N HIS A 81 -17.21 -11.10 -17.21
CA HIS A 81 -18.36 -11.79 -17.80
C HIS A 81 -19.16 -12.64 -16.79
N THR A 82 -18.68 -12.77 -15.56
CA THR A 82 -19.31 -13.57 -14.50
C THR A 82 -19.90 -12.71 -13.40
N LYS A 83 -21.02 -13.16 -12.80
CA LYS A 83 -21.63 -12.49 -11.65
C LYS A 83 -20.64 -12.39 -10.46
N THR A 84 -19.86 -13.44 -10.25
CA THR A 84 -18.82 -13.47 -9.22
C THR A 84 -17.75 -12.43 -9.48
N GLY A 85 -17.32 -12.22 -10.73
CA GLY A 85 -16.35 -11.19 -11.12
C GLY A 85 -16.90 -9.79 -10.87
N ILE A 86 -18.15 -9.50 -11.22
CA ILE A 86 -18.81 -8.21 -10.93
C ILE A 86 -18.86 -7.95 -9.42
N PHE A 87 -19.29 -8.97 -8.65
CA PHE A 87 -19.31 -8.86 -7.18
C PHE A 87 -17.92 -8.63 -6.59
N ALA A 88 -16.91 -9.32 -7.11
CA ALA A 88 -15.52 -9.16 -6.67
C ALA A 88 -14.99 -7.74 -6.92
N ILE A 89 -15.29 -7.15 -8.09
CA ILE A 89 -14.91 -5.75 -8.38
C ILE A 89 -15.60 -4.78 -7.42
N PHE A 90 -16.91 -4.95 -7.20
CA PHE A 90 -17.66 -4.11 -6.27
C PHE A 90 -17.13 -4.22 -4.83
N ALA A 91 -16.89 -5.44 -4.35
CA ALA A 91 -16.32 -5.69 -3.03
C ALA A 91 -14.91 -5.08 -2.91
N ASN A 92 -14.06 -5.28 -3.93
CA ASN A 92 -12.73 -4.68 -3.96
C ASN A 92 -12.77 -3.16 -3.87
N GLY A 93 -13.65 -2.50 -4.65
CA GLY A 93 -13.82 -1.05 -4.60
C GLY A 93 -14.27 -0.56 -3.21
N LEU A 94 -15.23 -1.25 -2.58
CA LEU A 94 -15.71 -0.92 -1.24
C LEU A 94 -14.59 -1.05 -0.19
N PHE A 95 -13.85 -2.17 -0.21
CA PHE A 95 -12.74 -2.37 0.71
C PHE A 95 -11.60 -1.37 0.46
N TYR A 96 -11.30 -1.07 -0.80
CA TYR A 96 -10.27 -0.10 -1.17
C TYR A 96 -10.59 1.30 -0.62
N ILE A 97 -11.79 1.82 -0.86
CA ILE A 97 -12.21 3.13 -0.35
C ILE A 97 -12.19 3.15 1.18
N SER A 98 -12.72 2.09 1.81
CA SER A 98 -12.75 1.98 3.27
C SER A 98 -11.34 1.97 3.87
N SER A 99 -10.40 1.25 3.26
CA SER A 99 -9.01 1.16 3.73
C SER A 99 -8.31 2.52 3.70
N TRP A 100 -8.51 3.32 2.64
CA TRP A 100 -7.93 4.66 2.54
C TRP A 100 -8.52 5.64 3.57
N VAL A 101 -9.84 5.60 3.79
CA VAL A 101 -10.47 6.43 4.83
C VAL A 101 -9.92 6.07 6.21
N LEU A 102 -9.79 4.77 6.51
CA LEU A 102 -9.24 4.30 7.77
C LEU A 102 -7.76 4.63 7.92
N PHE A 103 -6.98 4.51 6.83
CA PHE A 103 -5.57 4.86 6.82
C PHE A 103 -5.35 6.34 7.15
N PHE A 104 -6.02 7.27 6.46
CA PHE A 104 -5.87 8.70 6.71
C PHE A 104 -6.44 9.11 8.07
N LYS A 105 -7.52 8.49 8.54
CA LYS A 105 -8.02 8.69 9.89
C LYS A 105 -7.02 8.19 10.93
N GLY A 106 -6.37 7.08 10.71
CA GLY A 106 -5.28 6.59 11.54
C GLY A 106 -4.08 7.55 11.51
N ALA A 107 -3.68 8.00 10.32
CA ALA A 107 -2.55 8.91 10.14
C ALA A 107 -2.76 10.25 10.85
N SER A 108 -3.98 10.78 10.91
CA SER A 108 -4.30 12.01 11.66
C SER A 108 -4.20 11.84 13.19
N ILE A 109 -4.29 10.58 13.70
CA ILE A 109 -4.20 10.30 15.14
C ILE A 109 -2.77 9.99 15.59
N ILE A 110 -2.06 9.14 14.82
CA ILE A 110 -0.74 8.61 15.20
C ILE A 110 0.42 9.17 14.36
N GLY A 111 0.11 10.00 13.37
CA GLY A 111 1.05 10.60 12.44
C GLY A 111 1.34 9.72 11.21
N ALA A 112 1.71 10.36 10.10
CA ALA A 112 1.95 9.71 8.81
C ALA A 112 3.06 8.66 8.86
N THR A 113 4.16 8.94 9.58
CA THR A 113 5.30 8.03 9.69
C THR A 113 4.93 6.70 10.35
N ARG A 114 4.20 6.73 11.47
CA ARG A 114 3.74 5.51 12.16
C ARG A 114 2.73 4.75 11.33
N SER A 115 1.78 5.45 10.72
CA SER A 115 0.78 4.83 9.85
C SER A 115 1.41 4.14 8.65
N SER A 116 2.40 4.76 8.00
CA SER A 116 3.14 4.16 6.88
C SER A 116 3.96 2.94 7.30
N MET A 117 4.55 2.96 8.50
CA MET A 117 5.24 1.78 9.04
C MET A 117 4.28 0.62 9.33
N LEU A 118 3.10 0.90 9.88
CA LEU A 118 2.07 -0.11 10.10
C LEU A 118 1.50 -0.65 8.78
N ALA A 119 1.43 0.16 7.73
CA ALA A 119 1.03 -0.29 6.40
C ALA A 119 1.99 -1.35 5.82
N CYS A 120 3.26 -1.41 6.27
CA CYS A 120 4.18 -2.48 5.89
C CYS A 120 3.77 -3.88 6.38
N ILE A 121 2.72 -3.98 7.19
CA ILE A 121 2.06 -5.26 7.54
C ILE A 121 1.23 -5.80 6.36
N GLU A 122 0.82 -4.95 5.42
CA GLU A 122 -0.02 -5.35 4.28
C GLU A 122 0.54 -6.56 3.50
N PRO A 123 1.81 -6.57 3.04
CA PRO A 123 2.36 -7.73 2.34
C PRO A 123 2.41 -9.00 3.20
N LEU A 124 2.48 -8.87 4.52
CA LEU A 124 2.42 -10.03 5.42
C LEU A 124 1.02 -10.64 5.43
N PHE A 125 -0.02 -9.80 5.51
CA PHE A 125 -1.41 -10.26 5.38
C PHE A 125 -1.69 -10.85 3.99
N ALA A 126 -1.17 -10.24 2.93
CA ALA A 126 -1.32 -10.76 1.57
C ALA A 126 -0.70 -12.16 1.44
N ALA A 127 0.50 -12.38 1.99
CA ALA A 127 1.15 -13.69 2.01
C ALA A 127 0.36 -14.73 2.82
N LEU A 128 -0.15 -14.37 4.00
CA LEU A 128 -1.00 -15.26 4.80
C LEU A 128 -2.29 -15.64 4.07
N LEU A 129 -2.94 -14.68 3.43
CA LEU A 129 -4.14 -14.95 2.62
C LEU A 129 -3.81 -15.82 1.41
N ALA A 130 -2.67 -15.62 0.76
CA ALA A 130 -2.23 -16.47 -0.35
C ALA A 130 -2.02 -17.92 0.09
N ILE A 131 -1.43 -18.15 1.27
CA ILE A 131 -1.29 -19.49 1.86
C ILE A 131 -2.67 -20.11 2.12
N ILE A 132 -3.57 -19.37 2.77
CA ILE A 132 -4.86 -19.91 3.22
C ILE A 132 -5.83 -20.12 2.05
N LEU A 133 -5.98 -19.12 1.17
CA LEU A 133 -6.98 -19.11 0.11
C LEU A 133 -6.48 -19.78 -1.17
N LEU A 134 -5.23 -19.52 -1.55
CA LEU A 134 -4.64 -20.02 -2.79
C LEU A 134 -3.79 -21.28 -2.56
N LYS A 135 -3.62 -21.71 -1.30
CA LYS A 135 -2.76 -22.85 -0.90
C LYS A 135 -1.33 -22.71 -1.44
N GLN A 136 -0.87 -21.47 -1.55
CA GLN A 136 0.49 -21.18 -2.01
C GLN A 136 1.49 -21.60 -0.94
N ILE A 137 2.59 -22.22 -1.38
CA ILE A 137 3.69 -22.62 -0.51
C ILE A 137 4.76 -21.55 -0.61
N LEU A 138 5.07 -20.90 0.51
CA LEU A 138 6.17 -19.95 0.58
C LEU A 138 7.51 -20.68 0.59
N SER A 139 8.47 -20.11 -0.14
CA SER A 139 9.86 -20.52 -0.09
C SER A 139 10.51 -20.17 1.26
N VAL A 140 11.63 -20.78 1.57
CA VAL A 140 12.40 -20.46 2.79
C VAL A 140 12.82 -19.00 2.81
N THR A 141 13.16 -18.43 1.67
CA THR A 141 13.55 -17.02 1.53
C THR A 141 12.40 -16.08 1.88
N GLU A 142 11.18 -16.39 1.42
CA GLU A 142 9.98 -15.60 1.73
C GLU A 142 9.65 -15.65 3.22
N TRP A 143 9.79 -16.81 3.87
CA TRP A 143 9.62 -16.93 5.32
C TRP A 143 10.65 -16.12 6.09
N ILE A 144 11.91 -16.12 5.69
CA ILE A 144 12.95 -15.29 6.30
C ILE A 144 12.57 -13.81 6.16
N GLY A 145 12.19 -13.37 4.94
CA GLY A 145 11.73 -12.01 4.69
C GLY A 145 10.54 -11.62 5.57
N PHE A 146 9.55 -12.50 5.70
CA PHE A 146 8.38 -12.31 6.55
C PHE A 146 8.74 -12.03 8.02
N PHE A 147 9.61 -12.83 8.60
CA PHE A 147 10.04 -12.62 10.00
C PHE A 147 10.92 -11.38 10.18
N ILE A 148 11.73 -11.03 9.17
CA ILE A 148 12.53 -9.80 9.20
C ILE A 148 11.62 -8.58 9.22
N VAL A 149 10.57 -8.53 8.38
CA VAL A 149 9.59 -7.44 8.35
C VAL A 149 8.87 -7.31 9.69
N LEU A 150 8.37 -8.42 10.25
CA LEU A 150 7.73 -8.41 11.56
C LEU A 150 8.64 -7.85 12.66
N THR A 151 9.88 -8.29 12.68
CA THR A 151 10.88 -7.86 13.68
C THR A 151 11.20 -6.37 13.52
N ALA A 152 11.31 -5.88 12.28
CA ALA A 152 11.56 -4.47 12.00
C ALA A 152 10.43 -3.57 12.48
N ILE A 153 9.17 -3.95 12.22
CA ILE A 153 7.99 -3.20 12.67
C ILE A 153 7.91 -3.21 14.20
N TYR A 154 8.07 -4.36 14.83
CA TYR A 154 8.05 -4.48 16.30
C TYR A 154 9.12 -3.60 16.96
N THR A 155 10.35 -3.64 16.43
CA THR A 155 11.46 -2.86 16.97
C THR A 155 11.23 -1.35 16.80
N PHE A 156 10.64 -0.95 15.69
CA PHE A 156 10.27 0.45 15.45
C PHE A 156 9.22 0.93 16.46
N GLU A 157 8.13 0.20 16.62
CA GLU A 157 7.08 0.54 17.59
C GLU A 157 7.60 0.62 19.02
N LYS A 158 8.41 -0.34 19.44
CA LYS A 158 9.00 -0.35 20.78
C LYS A 158 9.89 0.87 21.03
N ASN A 159 10.66 1.32 20.04
CA ASN A 159 11.52 2.49 20.16
C ASN A 159 10.73 3.80 20.11
N SER A 160 9.64 3.84 19.32
CA SER A 160 8.75 5.00 19.23
C SER A 160 7.85 5.17 20.46
N ALA A 161 7.62 4.10 21.23
CA ALA A 161 6.85 4.12 22.47
C ALA A 161 7.68 4.58 23.70
N LYS A 162 9.01 4.69 23.59
CA LYS A 162 9.82 5.29 24.66
C LYS A 162 9.57 6.80 24.68
N PRO A 163 9.07 7.40 25.78
CA PRO A 163 9.03 8.84 25.92
C PRO A 163 10.46 9.36 25.75
N GLU A 164 10.62 10.49 25.05
CA GLU A 164 11.86 11.27 25.11
C GLU A 164 12.09 11.62 26.58
N ALA A 165 12.86 10.77 27.25
CA ALA A 165 13.31 11.05 28.62
C ALA A 165 14.27 12.20 28.52
N SER A 166 13.76 13.42 28.91
CA SER A 166 14.48 14.56 29.40
C SER A 166 15.71 15.00 28.59
N SER A 167 15.52 15.99 27.72
CA SER A 167 16.50 17.07 27.59
C SER A 167 16.02 18.25 28.44
N THR A 168 16.27 18.18 29.72
CA THR A 168 16.39 19.35 30.57
C THR A 168 17.79 19.92 30.43
#